data_8a6ddabe6f29eef2f256bd712e2407d3
#
_entry.id   8a6ddabe6f29eef2f256bd712e2407d3
#
_cell.length_a   1.000
_cell.length_b   1.000
_cell.length_c   1.000
_cell.angle_alpha   90.00
_cell.angle_beta   90.00
_cell.angle_gamma   90.00
#
_symmetry.space_group_name_H-M   'P 1'
#
loop_
_entity.id
_entity.type
_entity.pdbx_description
1 polymer ?
#
loop_
_entity_poly.entity_id
_entity_poly.type
_entity_poly.pdbx_seq_one_letter_code
_entity_poly.pdbx_strand_id
1 'polypeptide(L)'
;MANVSIEINNREFLIACSDGDEEKVRMLGKKFSERVMNIKGKVGDLDQQRLFLLAGILAEEENLELTDDLGLEEMTSVLKSIKDKID
;
A
#
# COMPACT_ATOMS: atom_id res chain seq x y z
N MET A 1 -6.06 21.28 -7.09
CA MET A 1 -5.83 20.12 -6.21
C MET A 1 -7.04 19.88 -5.31
N ALA A 2 -7.39 18.65 -5.17
CA ALA A 2 -8.52 18.26 -4.32
C ALA A 2 -8.00 17.55 -3.07
N ASN A 3 -8.82 17.54 -2.03
CA ASN A 3 -8.51 16.81 -0.80
C ASN A 3 -9.55 15.72 -0.61
N VAL A 4 -9.09 14.53 -0.23
CA VAL A 4 -9.95 13.38 0.01
C VAL A 4 -9.73 12.90 1.43
N SER A 5 -10.81 12.69 2.16
CA SER A 5 -10.76 12.14 3.50
C SER A 5 -10.85 10.62 3.42
N ILE A 6 -9.91 9.93 4.04
CA ILE A 6 -9.86 8.46 4.07
C ILE A 6 -9.79 8.02 5.52
N GLU A 7 -10.65 7.09 5.89
CA GLU A 7 -10.66 6.51 7.23
C GLU A 7 -9.95 5.17 7.22
N ILE A 8 -8.92 5.03 8.04
CA ILE A 8 -8.16 3.79 8.20
C ILE A 8 -7.95 3.54 9.67
N ASN A 9 -8.36 2.37 10.14
CA ASN A 9 -8.19 1.97 11.54
C ASN A 9 -8.79 2.99 12.52
N ASN A 10 -9.99 3.47 12.22
CA ASN A 10 -10.74 4.46 13.02
C ASN A 10 -10.07 5.83 13.09
N ARG A 11 -9.15 6.11 12.20
CA ARG A 11 -8.54 7.43 12.07
C ARG A 11 -8.79 8.00 10.69
N GLU A 12 -9.05 9.29 10.67
CA GLU A 12 -9.30 10.00 9.42
C GLU A 12 -8.02 10.68 8.94
N PHE A 13 -7.72 10.49 7.67
CA PHE A 13 -6.55 11.10 7.02
C PHE A 13 -7.01 11.93 5.83
N LEU A 14 -6.47 13.11 5.71
CA LEU A 14 -6.74 13.99 4.59
C LEU A 14 -5.59 13.88 3.59
N ILE A 15 -5.93 13.50 2.36
CA ILE A 15 -4.94 13.27 1.31
C ILE A 15 -5.21 14.21 0.16
N ALA A 16 -4.18 14.93 -0.29
CA ALA A 16 -4.28 15.78 -1.47
C ALA A 16 -4.09 14.93 -2.72
N CYS A 17 -4.89 15.22 -3.73
CA CYS A 17 -4.79 14.52 -5.01
C CYS A 17 -5.10 15.50 -6.15
N SER A 18 -4.83 15.07 -7.36
CA SER A 18 -5.17 15.86 -8.55
C SER A 18 -6.69 15.88 -8.74
N ASP A 19 -7.18 16.98 -9.31
CA ASP A 19 -8.59 17.11 -9.63
C ASP A 19 -8.99 15.99 -10.59
N GLY A 20 -10.07 15.29 -10.27
CA GLY A 20 -10.56 14.18 -11.06
C GLY A 20 -10.12 12.81 -10.55
N ASP A 21 -9.15 12.75 -9.63
CA ASP A 21 -8.64 11.50 -9.08
C ASP A 21 -9.29 11.12 -7.74
N GLU A 22 -10.26 11.89 -7.26
CA GLU A 22 -10.85 11.70 -5.93
C GLU A 22 -11.46 10.31 -5.76
N GLU A 23 -12.21 9.83 -6.74
CA GLU A 23 -12.84 8.51 -6.68
C GLU A 23 -11.81 7.39 -6.65
N LYS A 24 -10.76 7.54 -7.43
CA LYS A 24 -9.66 6.58 -7.46
C LYS A 24 -8.95 6.51 -6.11
N VAL A 25 -8.68 7.67 -5.52
CA VAL A 25 -8.01 7.74 -4.22
C VAL A 25 -8.90 7.13 -3.13
N ARG A 26 -10.21 7.39 -3.16
CA ARG A 26 -11.14 6.78 -2.20
C ARG A 26 -11.14 5.27 -2.32
N MET A 27 -11.16 4.75 -3.54
CA MET A 27 -11.15 3.31 -3.78
C MET A 27 -9.85 2.67 -3.27
N LEU A 28 -8.72 3.31 -3.56
CA LEU A 28 -7.42 2.82 -3.09
C LEU A 28 -7.33 2.87 -1.57
N GLY A 29 -7.84 3.93 -0.96
CA GLY A 29 -7.88 4.07 0.49
C GLY A 29 -8.73 3.00 1.14
N LYS A 30 -9.87 2.67 0.54
CA LYS A 30 -10.74 1.61 1.04
C LYS A 30 -10.05 0.24 0.99
N LYS A 31 -9.35 -0.04 -0.10
CA LYS A 31 -8.59 -1.29 -0.23
C LYS A 31 -7.50 -1.38 0.82
N PHE A 32 -6.79 -0.28 1.04
CA PHE A 32 -5.75 -0.23 2.06
C PHE A 32 -6.33 -0.42 3.46
N SER A 33 -7.47 0.21 3.74
CA SER A 33 -8.17 0.06 5.00
C SER A 33 -8.54 -1.40 5.28
N GLU A 34 -9.06 -2.09 4.28
CA GLU A 34 -9.41 -3.51 4.39
C GLU A 34 -8.16 -4.35 4.68
N ARG A 35 -7.06 -4.05 4.03
CA ARG A 35 -5.78 -4.74 4.25
C ARG A 35 -5.30 -4.53 5.68
N VAL A 36 -5.36 -3.30 6.17
CA VAL A 36 -4.94 -2.97 7.53
C VAL A 36 -5.78 -3.74 8.56
N MET A 37 -7.09 -3.77 8.36
CA MET A 37 -7.99 -4.49 9.28
C MET A 37 -7.75 -6.00 9.24
N ASN A 38 -7.45 -6.54 8.07
CA ASN A 38 -7.13 -7.96 7.93
C ASN A 38 -5.86 -8.32 8.70
N ILE A 39 -4.83 -7.50 8.58
CA ILE A 39 -3.57 -7.71 9.30
C ILE A 39 -3.81 -7.60 10.80
N LYS A 40 -4.55 -6.60 11.23
CA LYS A 40 -4.88 -6.40 12.63
C LYS A 40 -5.56 -7.63 13.23
N GLY A 41 -6.44 -8.25 12.48
CA GLY A 41 -7.11 -9.47 12.92
C GLY A 41 -6.18 -10.66 13.06
N LYS A 42 -5.08 -10.69 12.32
CA LYS A 42 -4.13 -11.81 12.37
C LYS A 42 -3.03 -11.62 13.40
N VAL A 43 -2.52 -10.41 13.55
CA VAL A 43 -1.36 -10.17 14.43
C VAL A 43 -1.72 -9.55 15.76
N GLY A 44 -2.95 -9.13 15.95
CA GLY A 44 -3.41 -8.53 17.20
C GLY A 44 -3.02 -7.08 17.34
N ASP A 45 -2.80 -6.64 18.57
CA ASP A 45 -2.53 -5.23 18.85
C ASP A 45 -1.11 -4.84 18.51
N LEU A 46 -0.97 -4.11 17.42
CA LEU A 46 0.26 -3.44 17.04
C LEU A 46 -0.01 -1.94 17.04
N ASP A 47 1.03 -1.15 17.29
CA ASP A 47 0.89 0.29 17.12
C ASP A 47 0.61 0.60 15.64
N GLN A 48 -0.04 1.73 15.40
CA GLN A 48 -0.49 2.11 14.07
C GLN A 48 0.65 2.18 13.05
N GLN A 49 1.81 2.67 13.49
CA GLN A 49 2.96 2.81 12.62
C GLN A 49 3.43 1.46 12.07
N ARG A 50 3.55 0.46 12.94
CA ARG A 50 3.95 -0.89 12.54
C ARG A 50 2.88 -1.56 11.70
N LEU A 51 1.62 -1.35 12.04
CA LEU A 51 0.49 -1.89 11.30
C LEU A 51 0.51 -1.38 9.86
N PHE A 52 0.70 -0.08 9.69
CA PHE A 52 0.76 0.52 8.36
C PHE A 52 1.99 0.06 7.59
N LEU A 53 3.11 -0.11 8.26
CA LEU A 53 4.34 -0.61 7.64
C LEU A 53 4.11 -2.02 7.08
N LEU A 54 3.52 -2.91 7.87
CA LEU A 54 3.21 -4.26 7.42
C LEU A 54 2.24 -4.26 6.24
N ALA A 55 1.21 -3.41 6.31
CA ALA A 55 0.26 -3.28 5.22
C ALA A 55 0.95 -2.83 3.93
N GLY A 56 1.85 -1.88 4.03
CA GLY A 56 2.62 -1.38 2.89
C GLY A 56 3.51 -2.45 2.28
N ILE A 57 4.20 -3.21 3.13
CA ILE A 57 5.07 -4.28 2.67
C ILE A 57 4.27 -5.37 1.95
N LEU A 58 3.12 -5.76 2.50
CA LEU A 58 2.26 -6.75 1.86
C LEU A 58 1.72 -6.26 0.52
N ALA A 59 1.39 -4.98 0.44
CA ALA A 59 0.93 -4.39 -0.82
C ALA A 59 2.03 -4.46 -1.89
N GLU A 60 3.28 -4.19 -1.51
CA GLU A 60 4.41 -4.29 -2.41
C GLU A 60 4.66 -5.73 -2.86
N GLU A 61 4.49 -6.68 -1.96
CA GLU A 61 4.62 -8.09 -2.28
C GLU A 61 3.59 -8.51 -3.34
N GLU A 62 2.35 -8.08 -3.19
CA GLU A 62 1.31 -8.36 -4.18
C GLU A 62 1.63 -7.74 -5.53
N ASN A 63 2.13 -6.51 -5.53
CA ASN A 63 2.54 -5.85 -6.78
C ASN A 63 3.66 -6.61 -7.46
N LEU A 64 4.60 -7.11 -6.70
CA LEU A 64 5.71 -7.90 -7.23
C LEU A 64 5.20 -9.21 -7.87
N GLU A 65 4.29 -9.89 -7.20
CA GLU A 65 3.68 -11.12 -7.72
C GLU A 65 2.93 -10.87 -9.01
N LEU A 66 2.16 -9.79 -9.08
CA LEU A 66 1.44 -9.42 -10.29
C LEU A 66 2.40 -9.11 -11.43
N THR A 67 3.52 -8.46 -11.12
CA THR A 67 4.55 -8.14 -12.09
C THR A 67 5.19 -9.42 -12.63
N ASP A 68 5.50 -10.37 -11.77
CA ASP A 68 6.05 -11.67 -12.17
C ASP A 68 5.07 -12.45 -13.04
N ASP A 69 3.80 -12.46 -12.66
CA ASP A 69 2.75 -13.13 -13.44
C ASP A 69 2.63 -12.57 -14.83
N LEU A 70 2.87 -11.27 -14.98
CA LEU A 70 2.86 -10.61 -16.28
C LEU A 70 4.17 -10.79 -17.06
N GLY A 71 5.16 -11.44 -16.45
CA GLY A 71 6.43 -11.72 -17.10
C GLY A 71 7.32 -10.52 -17.32
N LEU A 72 7.24 -9.55 -16.45
CA LEU A 72 8.05 -8.33 -16.55
C LEU A 72 9.42 -8.52 -15.93
N GLU A 73 10.29 -9.21 -16.67
CA GLU A 73 11.65 -9.50 -16.24
C GLU A 73 12.46 -8.24 -15.91
N GLU A 74 12.18 -7.15 -16.59
CA GLU A 74 12.86 -5.88 -16.36
C GLU A 74 12.68 -5.38 -14.94
N MET A 75 11.46 -5.51 -14.39
CA MET A 75 11.18 -5.11 -13.03
C MET A 75 11.95 -5.95 -12.02
N THR A 76 12.02 -7.24 -12.25
CA THR A 76 12.80 -8.15 -11.41
C THR A 76 14.27 -7.77 -11.41
N SER A 77 14.80 -7.43 -12.59
CA SER A 77 16.19 -7.00 -12.74
C SER A 77 16.47 -5.70 -11.97
N VAL A 78 15.57 -4.75 -12.06
CA VAL A 78 15.69 -3.47 -11.34
C VAL A 78 15.69 -3.71 -9.83
N LEU A 79 14.79 -4.56 -9.34
CA LEU A 79 14.71 -4.88 -7.92
C LEU A 79 15.98 -5.54 -7.42
N LYS A 80 16.57 -6.44 -8.20
CA LYS A 80 17.86 -7.06 -7.87
C LYS A 80 18.97 -6.02 -7.80
N SER A 81 19.00 -5.11 -8.74
CA SER A 81 19.99 -4.04 -8.75
C SER A 81 19.91 -3.18 -7.50
N ILE A 82 18.71 -2.83 -7.08
CA ILE A 82 18.48 -2.03 -5.88
C ILE A 82 18.94 -2.80 -4.66
N LYS A 83 18.61 -4.08 -4.57
CA LYS A 83 19.00 -4.93 -3.46
C LYS A 83 20.51 -5.06 -3.36
N ASP A 84 21.18 -5.24 -4.49
CA ASP A 84 22.63 -5.35 -4.52
C ASP A 84 23.32 -4.06 -4.08
N LYS A 85 22.70 -2.91 -4.36
CA LYS A 85 23.24 -1.61 -3.95
C LYS A 85 23.04 -1.32 -2.48
N ILE A 86 22.01 -1.87 -1.88
CA ILE A 86 21.69 -1.65 -0.47
C ILE A 86 22.58 -2.53 0.41
N ASP A 87 22.94 -3.67 -0.06
CA ASP A 87 23.85 -4.57 0.63
C ASP A 87 25.30 -4.12 0.45
#